data_2e4b66aa015a4aaddb8c2dc343fd0d60
#
_entry.id   2e4b66aa015a4aaddb8c2dc343fd0d60
#
_cell.length_a   1.000
_cell.length_b   1.000
_cell.length_c   1.000
_cell.angle_alpha   90.00
_cell.angle_beta   90.00
_cell.angle_gamma   90.00
#
_symmetry.space_group_name_H-M   'P 1'
#
loop_
_entity.id
_entity.type
_entity.pdbx_description
1 polymer ?
#
loop_
_entity_poly.entity_id
_entity_poly.type
_entity_poly.pdbx_seq_one_letter_code
_entity_poly.pdbx_strand_id
1 'polypeptide(L)' 'MSYKGKYYPSFPRKYKGDPTNIVYRSLWERKFMVYCDKNDNILEWASEEIAIPYRSPIDNRVHRYFPDFYMKVKE' A
#
# COMPACT_ATOMS: atom_id res chain seq x y z
N MET A 1 -7.89 -22.18 0.49
CA MET A 1 -8.62 -21.32 -0.46
C MET A 1 -8.00 -19.94 -0.48
N SER A 2 -7.70 -19.45 -1.66
CA SER A 2 -7.04 -18.12 -1.79
C SER A 2 -8.11 -17.05 -1.99
N TYR A 3 -8.08 -16.00 -1.17
CA TYR A 3 -9.02 -14.88 -1.24
C TYR A 3 -8.43 -13.73 -2.06
N LYS A 4 -7.88 -14.09 -3.21
CA LYS A 4 -7.22 -13.14 -4.09
C LYS A 4 -8.24 -12.41 -4.95
N GLY A 5 -8.09 -11.10 -5.07
CA GLY A 5 -9.01 -10.32 -5.90
C GLY A 5 -8.51 -8.90 -6.09
N LYS A 6 -9.27 -8.13 -6.87
CA LYS A 6 -8.97 -6.71 -7.09
C LYS A 6 -9.84 -5.84 -6.20
N TYR A 7 -9.24 -4.80 -5.63
CA TYR A 7 -9.93 -3.82 -4.82
C TYR A 7 -10.15 -2.54 -5.63
N TYR A 8 -11.37 -2.05 -5.61
CA TYR A 8 -11.73 -0.81 -6.29
C TYR A 8 -12.00 0.26 -5.24
N PRO A 9 -11.11 1.25 -5.08
CA PRO A 9 -11.26 2.24 -4.02
C PRO A 9 -12.42 3.18 -4.28
N SER A 10 -13.10 3.59 -3.19
CA SER A 10 -14.13 4.63 -3.26
C SER A 10 -13.51 6.00 -3.48
N PHE A 11 -12.27 6.19 -3.04
CA PHE A 11 -11.54 7.44 -3.18
C PHE A 11 -10.20 7.17 -3.87
N PRO A 12 -10.22 6.97 -5.20
CA PRO A 12 -9.00 6.59 -5.93
C PRO A 12 -7.89 7.62 -5.87
N ARG A 13 -8.21 8.88 -5.55
CA ARG A 13 -7.21 9.93 -5.41
C ARG A 13 -6.29 9.72 -4.22
N LYS A 14 -6.73 8.97 -3.22
CA LYS A 14 -5.91 8.65 -2.04
C LYS A 14 -4.88 7.58 -2.33
N TYR A 15 -5.12 6.75 -3.33
CA TYR A 15 -4.22 5.66 -3.66
C TYR A 15 -3.02 6.19 -4.45
N LYS A 16 -1.83 5.95 -3.94
CA LYS A 16 -0.60 6.36 -4.59
C LYS A 16 -0.07 5.21 -5.45
N GLY A 17 -0.45 5.22 -6.70
CA GLY A 17 -0.14 4.18 -7.66
C GLY A 17 -1.28 4.07 -8.65
N ASP A 18 -1.44 2.87 -9.23
CA ASP A 18 -2.53 2.62 -10.18
C ASP A 18 -3.78 2.13 -9.45
N PRO A 19 -4.79 3.00 -9.24
CA PRO A 19 -6.00 2.62 -8.52
C PRO A 19 -6.86 1.60 -9.25
N THR A 20 -6.57 1.34 -10.52
CA THR A 20 -7.31 0.34 -11.29
C THR A 20 -6.69 -1.06 -11.19
N ASN A 21 -5.56 -1.18 -10.52
CA ASN A 21 -4.83 -2.45 -10.43
C ASN A 21 -4.36 -2.74 -9.00
N ILE A 22 -5.27 -2.60 -8.04
CA ILE A 22 -4.99 -2.91 -6.64
C ILE A 22 -5.40 -4.35 -6.38
N VAL A 23 -4.44 -5.20 -6.02
CA VAL A 23 -4.69 -6.61 -5.78
C VAL A 23 -4.51 -6.93 -4.31
N TYR A 24 -5.48 -7.60 -3.70
CA TYR A 24 -5.34 -8.13 -2.36
C TYR A 24 -5.18 -9.66 -2.45
N ARG A 25 -4.38 -10.22 -1.54
CA ARG A 25 -4.09 -11.65 -1.50
C ARG A 25 -4.73 -12.35 -0.32
N SER A 26 -5.37 -11.59 0.56
CA SER A 26 -6.06 -12.14 1.71
C SER A 26 -7.18 -11.19 2.13
N LEU A 27 -8.12 -11.71 2.94
CA LEU A 27 -9.19 -10.87 3.47
C LEU A 27 -8.65 -9.80 4.43
N TRP A 28 -7.54 -10.09 5.11
CA TRP A 28 -6.89 -9.11 5.98
C TRP A 28 -6.41 -7.91 5.19
N GLU A 29 -5.76 -8.17 4.06
CA GLU A 29 -5.31 -7.10 3.18
C GLU A 29 -6.48 -6.28 2.68
N ARG A 30 -7.57 -6.94 2.28
CA ARG A 30 -8.76 -6.23 1.82
C ARG A 30 -9.35 -5.35 2.90
N LYS A 31 -9.44 -5.85 4.14
CA LYS A 31 -9.93 -5.06 5.27
C LYS A 31 -9.05 -3.84 5.52
N PHE A 32 -7.75 -4.02 5.43
CA PHE A 32 -6.81 -2.91 5.60
C PHE A 32 -6.98 -1.86 4.50
N MET A 33 -7.16 -2.31 3.26
CA MET A 33 -7.39 -1.41 2.13
C MET A 33 -8.67 -0.60 2.31
N VAL A 34 -9.74 -1.24 2.75
CA VAL A 34 -11.01 -0.54 3.04
C VAL A 34 -10.80 0.49 4.14
N TYR A 35 -10.07 0.13 5.19
CA TYR A 35 -9.76 1.05 6.27
C TYR A 35 -9.00 2.27 5.77
N CYS A 36 -7.97 2.06 4.96
CA CYS A 36 -7.17 3.16 4.41
C CYS A 36 -8.00 4.05 3.49
N ASP A 37 -8.86 3.43 2.68
CA ASP A 37 -9.66 4.16 1.70
C ASP A 37 -10.72 5.05 2.37
N LYS A 38 -11.37 4.53 3.41
CA LYS A 38 -12.50 5.23 4.03
C LYS A 38 -12.15 6.06 5.26
N ASN A 39 -10.93 5.97 5.77
CA ASN A 39 -10.52 6.72 6.95
C ASN A 39 -10.01 8.10 6.54
N ASP A 40 -10.70 9.15 7.00
CA ASP A 40 -10.34 10.53 6.67
C ASP A 40 -9.00 10.97 7.24
N ASN A 41 -8.48 10.28 8.25
CA ASN A 41 -7.18 10.57 8.82
C ASN A 41 -6.03 10.03 7.96
N ILE A 42 -6.33 9.17 7.00
CA ILE A 42 -5.34 8.66 6.08
C ILE A 42 -5.44 9.45 4.78
N LEU A 43 -4.39 10.22 4.48
CA LEU A 43 -4.36 11.10 3.32
C LEU A 43 -3.98 10.36 2.04
N GLU A 44 -3.06 9.40 2.16
CA GLU A 44 -2.59 8.60 1.03
C GLU A 44 -2.30 7.19 1.50
N TRP A 45 -2.42 6.22 0.60
CA TRP A 45 -2.04 4.85 0.89
C TRP A 45 -1.64 4.14 -0.40
N ALA A 46 -0.89 3.05 -0.27
CA ALA A 46 -0.48 2.22 -1.39
C ALA A 46 -0.22 0.81 -0.93
N SER A 47 -0.28 -0.13 -1.85
CA SER A 47 -0.03 -1.55 -1.60
C SER A 47 1.03 -2.05 -2.58
N GLU A 48 2.21 -2.38 -2.06
CA GLU A 48 3.32 -2.99 -2.81
C GLU A 48 3.83 -2.19 -4.02
N GLU A 49 3.47 -0.91 -4.14
CA GLU A 49 3.84 -0.13 -5.32
C GLU A 49 4.97 0.88 -5.07
N ILE A 50 5.34 1.08 -3.82
CA ILE A 50 6.35 2.07 -3.46
C ILE A 50 7.65 1.38 -3.09
N ALA A 51 8.74 1.78 -3.75
CA ALA A 51 10.08 1.33 -3.41
C ALA A 51 10.74 2.41 -2.55
N ILE A 52 11.21 2.02 -1.38
CA ILE A 52 11.92 2.93 -0.47
C ILE A 52 13.41 2.59 -0.55
N PRO A 53 14.24 3.50 -1.09
CA PRO A 53 15.68 3.26 -1.13
C PRO A 53 16.27 3.39 0.27
N TYR A 54 17.16 2.49 0.63
CA TYR A 54 17.89 2.58 1.88
C TYR A 54 19.30 2.06 1.69
N ARG A 55 20.24 2.55 2.49
CA ARG A 55 21.61 2.10 2.44
C ARG A 55 21.81 1.02 3.51
N SER A 56 22.14 -0.18 3.04
CA SER A 56 22.39 -1.29 3.96
C SER A 56 23.72 -1.08 4.71
N PRO A 57 23.73 -1.18 6.04
CA PRO A 57 24.99 -1.08 6.79
C PRO A 57 25.88 -2.31 6.63
N ILE A 58 25.35 -3.40 6.10
CA ILE A 58 26.10 -4.65 5.95
C ILE A 58 27.02 -4.60 4.75
N ASP A 59 26.52 -4.18 3.60
CA ASP A 59 27.29 -4.15 2.35
C ASP A 59 27.50 -2.74 1.80
N ASN A 60 26.99 -1.74 2.49
CA ASN A 60 27.11 -0.32 2.11
C ASN A 60 26.56 -0.02 0.70
N ARG A 61 25.59 -0.81 0.25
CA ARG A 61 24.92 -0.62 -1.03
C ARG A 61 23.52 -0.10 -0.82
N VAL A 62 22.99 0.59 -1.82
CA VAL A 62 21.62 1.06 -1.80
C VAL A 62 20.69 -0.07 -2.28
N HIS A 63 19.75 -0.44 -1.44
CA HIS A 63 18.74 -1.43 -1.76
C HIS A 63 17.38 -0.77 -1.83
N ARG A 64 16.40 -1.45 -2.43
CA ARG A 64 15.02 -0.97 -2.47
C ARG A 64 14.16 -1.85 -1.59
N TYR A 65 13.42 -1.22 -0.70
CA TYR A 65 12.48 -1.88 0.17
C TYR A 65 11.07 -1.66 -0.35
N PHE A 66 10.31 -2.74 -0.54
CA PHE A 66 8.92 -2.69 -0.98
C PHE A 66 8.03 -3.06 0.19
N PRO A 67 7.49 -2.07 0.92
CA PRO A 67 6.58 -2.37 2.01
C PRO A 67 5.27 -2.94 1.49
N ASP A 68 4.65 -3.84 2.27
CA ASP A 68 3.36 -4.40 1.91
C ASP A 68 2.31 -3.30 1.81
N PHE A 69 2.36 -2.34 2.72
CA PHE A 69 1.45 -1.21 2.72
C PHE A 69 2.21 0.08 3.06
N TYR A 70 1.76 1.14 2.45
CA TYR A 70 2.23 2.49 2.75
C TYR A 70 1.01 3.33 3.08
N MET A 71 1.12 4.18 4.12
CA MET A 71 0.07 5.13 4.41
C MET A 71 0.66 6.44 4.93
N LYS A 72 0.02 7.54 4.54
CA LYS A 72 0.33 8.85 5.06
C LYS A 72 -0.83 9.30 5.92
N VAL A 73 -0.58 9.50 7.20
CA VAL A 73 -1.59 9.82 8.19
C VAL A 73 -1.61 11.33 8.41
N LYS A 74 -2.80 11.87 8.62
CA LYS A 74 -2.98 13.28 8.95
C LYS A 74 -2.44 13.55 10.35
N GLU A 75 -1.59 14.56 10.45
CA GLU A 75 -1.04 14.99 11.74
C GLU A 75 -1.93 16.01 12.44
#